data_05fbb00f693a1bf0fceeff5964bd8fcb
#
_entry.id   05fbb00f693a1bf0fceeff5964bd8fcb
#
_cell.length_a   1.000
_cell.length_b   1.000
_cell.length_c   1.000
_cell.angle_alpha   90.00
_cell.angle_beta   90.00
_cell.angle_gamma   90.00
#
_symmetry.space_group_name_H-M   'P 1'
#
loop_
_entity.id
_entity.type
_entity.pdbx_description
1 polymer ?
#
loop_
_entity_poly.entity_id
_entity_poly.type
_entity_poly.pdbx_seq_one_letter_code
_entity_poly.pdbx_strand_id
1 'polypeptide(L)'
;MKRTLLAALALASMPLFAADTVHDFKVKNIKGEEVDLSGFKGKVLLIVNVASQCGATPQYDPLQSVYAKYADKGLVVMGFPANNFGGQEPGSDSEIAEFCTSNYSVAFPMFSKVSVKGDDKAPLFTYLTSAENPDKQGDIGWNFEKFLVGKDGKLIRRFVTRTQPDDAEVIAAIEKALAE
;
A
#
# COMPACT_ATOMS: atom_id res chain seq x y z
N MET A 1 -44.97 4.01 47.09
CA MET A 1 -43.83 4.75 46.55
C MET A 1 -42.92 3.81 45.79
N LYS A 2 -43.02 3.78 44.45
CA LYS A 2 -42.19 2.93 43.59
C LYS A 2 -40.96 3.74 43.14
N ARG A 3 -39.75 3.36 43.55
CA ARG A 3 -38.52 3.95 43.12
C ARG A 3 -38.06 3.26 41.81
N THR A 4 -38.13 4.00 40.72
CA THR A 4 -37.59 3.58 39.42
C THR A 4 -36.09 3.85 39.41
N LEU A 5 -35.26 2.79 39.40
CA LEU A 5 -33.82 2.94 39.14
C LEU A 5 -33.61 3.16 37.63
N LEU A 6 -33.14 4.32 37.24
CA LEU A 6 -32.57 4.52 35.91
C LEU A 6 -31.12 3.99 35.91
N ALA A 7 -30.88 2.93 35.16
CA ALA A 7 -29.52 2.47 34.87
C ALA A 7 -28.96 3.34 33.76
N ALA A 8 -27.96 4.14 34.08
CA ALA A 8 -27.20 4.91 33.07
C ALA A 8 -26.21 3.97 32.35
N LEU A 9 -26.48 3.73 31.09
CA LEU A 9 -25.59 2.96 30.22
C LEU A 9 -24.42 3.87 29.82
N ALA A 10 -23.26 3.71 30.45
CA ALA A 10 -22.04 4.42 30.07
C ALA A 10 -21.52 3.81 28.76
N LEU A 11 -21.68 4.52 27.64
CA LEU A 11 -20.95 4.22 26.42
C LEU A 11 -19.46 4.52 26.67
N ALA A 12 -18.67 3.46 26.84
CA ALA A 12 -17.22 3.57 26.80
C ALA A 12 -16.79 3.95 25.39
N SER A 13 -16.39 5.20 25.18
CA SER A 13 -15.72 5.62 23.96
C SER A 13 -14.36 4.96 23.94
N MET A 14 -14.20 3.91 23.11
CA MET A 14 -12.87 3.37 22.80
C MET A 14 -12.06 4.49 22.12
N PRO A 15 -10.83 4.76 22.58
CA PRO A 15 -9.96 5.68 21.88
C PRO A 15 -9.72 5.13 20.47
N LEU A 16 -10.05 5.93 19.46
CA LEU A 16 -9.68 5.67 18.09
C LEU A 16 -8.17 5.88 18.03
N PHE A 17 -7.38 4.81 18.18
CA PHE A 17 -5.95 4.90 17.95
C PHE A 17 -5.74 5.22 16.47
N ALA A 18 -5.29 6.43 16.18
CA ALA A 18 -4.76 6.74 14.86
C ALA A 18 -3.55 5.83 14.62
N ALA A 19 -3.48 5.19 13.46
CA ALA A 19 -2.33 4.39 13.10
C ALA A 19 -1.10 5.30 12.98
N ASP A 20 -0.03 4.96 13.65
CA ASP A 20 1.21 5.74 13.64
C ASP A 20 2.16 5.27 12.54
N THR A 21 2.02 4.03 12.09
CA THR A 21 2.88 3.39 11.10
C THR A 21 2.10 2.44 10.19
N VAL A 22 2.71 2.04 9.08
CA VAL A 22 2.18 0.99 8.19
C VAL A 22 2.05 -0.35 8.92
N HIS A 23 2.84 -0.59 9.96
CA HIS A 23 2.83 -1.82 10.74
C HIS A 23 1.56 -2.03 11.59
N ASP A 24 0.70 -1.00 11.70
CA ASP A 24 -0.53 -1.06 12.49
C ASP A 24 -1.72 -1.61 11.68
N PHE A 25 -1.50 -1.93 10.39
CA PHE A 25 -2.56 -2.38 9.49
C PHE A 25 -2.51 -3.89 9.24
N LYS A 26 -3.71 -4.43 9.00
CA LYS A 26 -3.94 -5.75 8.45
C LYS A 26 -4.60 -5.61 7.09
N VAL A 27 -4.16 -6.39 6.12
CA VAL A 27 -4.63 -6.37 4.74
C VAL A 27 -4.87 -7.79 4.25
N LYS A 28 -5.50 -7.97 3.10
CA LYS A 28 -5.64 -9.30 2.48
C LYS A 28 -4.65 -9.43 1.33
N ASN A 29 -3.95 -10.56 1.26
CA ASN A 29 -3.16 -10.89 0.07
C ASN A 29 -4.07 -11.20 -1.12
N ILE A 30 -3.49 -11.38 -2.31
CA ILE A 30 -4.24 -11.65 -3.55
C ILE A 30 -5.07 -12.96 -3.50
N LYS A 31 -4.82 -13.84 -2.52
CA LYS A 31 -5.59 -15.06 -2.27
C LYS A 31 -6.71 -14.86 -1.23
N GLY A 32 -6.87 -13.64 -0.70
CA GLY A 32 -7.87 -13.31 0.31
C GLY A 32 -7.46 -13.62 1.76
N GLU A 33 -6.25 -14.09 2.00
CA GLU A 33 -5.71 -14.41 3.33
C GLU A 33 -5.28 -13.13 4.06
N GLU A 34 -5.58 -13.03 5.36
CA GLU A 34 -5.17 -11.89 6.18
C GLU A 34 -3.65 -11.88 6.36
N VAL A 35 -3.05 -10.72 6.13
CA VAL A 35 -1.63 -10.43 6.35
C VAL A 35 -1.51 -9.26 7.33
N ASP A 36 -0.84 -9.50 8.44
CA ASP A 36 -0.50 -8.47 9.42
C ASP A 36 0.80 -7.78 8.99
N LEU A 37 0.72 -6.47 8.69
CA LEU A 37 1.87 -5.72 8.22
C LEU A 37 2.96 -5.52 9.29
N SER A 38 2.66 -5.81 10.55
CA SER A 38 3.68 -5.85 11.61
C SER A 38 4.76 -6.92 11.37
N GLY A 39 4.46 -7.95 10.58
CA GLY A 39 5.42 -8.96 10.14
C GLY A 39 6.53 -8.42 9.22
N PHE A 40 6.38 -7.19 8.72
CA PHE A 40 7.38 -6.54 7.87
C PHE A 40 8.26 -5.52 8.62
N LYS A 41 8.19 -5.46 9.95
CA LYS A 41 9.08 -4.61 10.77
C LYS A 41 10.55 -4.87 10.41
N GLY A 42 11.32 -3.80 10.25
CA GLY A 42 12.72 -3.89 9.84
C GLY A 42 12.94 -4.07 8.33
N LYS A 43 11.87 -4.12 7.53
CA LYS A 43 11.94 -4.11 6.06
C LYS A 43 11.62 -2.73 5.51
N VAL A 44 12.22 -2.38 4.39
CA VAL A 44 11.82 -1.23 3.58
C VAL A 44 10.70 -1.68 2.66
N LEU A 45 9.58 -0.92 2.61
CA LEU A 45 8.44 -1.29 1.79
C LEU A 45 8.26 -0.28 0.65
N LEU A 46 8.01 -0.77 -0.55
CA LEU A 46 7.56 0.03 -1.69
C LEU A 46 6.11 -0.38 -2.01
N ILE A 47 5.16 0.39 -1.50
CA ILE A 47 3.73 0.15 -1.66
C ILE A 47 3.23 0.88 -2.91
N VAL A 48 2.55 0.18 -3.81
CA VAL A 48 2.13 0.71 -5.12
C VAL A 48 0.67 0.35 -5.39
N ASN A 49 -0.15 1.34 -5.77
CA ASN A 49 -1.49 1.07 -6.30
C ASN A 49 -1.38 0.75 -7.80
N VAL A 50 -1.77 -0.45 -8.18
CA VAL A 50 -1.53 -1.01 -9.52
C VAL A 50 -2.82 -1.24 -10.30
N ALA A 51 -2.72 -1.39 -11.62
CA ALA A 51 -3.84 -1.74 -12.49
C ALA A 51 -3.35 -2.47 -13.76
N SER A 52 -4.17 -3.43 -14.26
CA SER A 52 -3.85 -4.28 -15.39
C SER A 52 -4.10 -3.62 -16.76
N GLN A 53 -4.95 -2.58 -16.83
CA GLN A 53 -5.39 -1.96 -18.10
C GLN A 53 -5.06 -0.47 -18.18
N CYS A 54 -3.93 -0.06 -17.63
CA CYS A 54 -3.44 1.31 -17.59
C CYS A 54 -2.30 1.52 -18.58
N GLY A 55 -2.16 2.72 -19.13
CA GLY A 55 -0.95 3.08 -19.88
C GLY A 55 0.35 2.98 -19.09
N ALA A 56 0.26 2.99 -17.75
CA ALA A 56 1.40 2.80 -16.84
C ALA A 56 1.65 1.33 -16.45
N THR A 57 0.82 0.37 -16.88
CA THR A 57 0.95 -1.06 -16.57
C THR A 57 2.35 -1.65 -16.88
N PRO A 58 3.08 -1.19 -17.93
CA PRO A 58 4.46 -1.63 -18.14
C PRO A 58 5.42 -1.35 -16.98
N GLN A 59 5.04 -0.52 -15.99
CA GLN A 59 5.84 -0.33 -14.77
C GLN A 59 5.96 -1.58 -13.90
N TYR A 60 5.18 -2.64 -14.14
CA TYR A 60 5.40 -3.93 -13.51
C TYR A 60 6.80 -4.50 -13.78
N ASP A 61 7.36 -4.30 -14.99
CA ASP A 61 8.71 -4.76 -15.34
C ASP A 61 9.79 -4.11 -14.47
N PRO A 62 9.90 -2.76 -14.39
CA PRO A 62 10.87 -2.14 -13.49
C PRO A 62 10.56 -2.39 -12.00
N LEU A 63 9.29 -2.54 -11.56
CA LEU A 63 8.97 -2.93 -10.19
C LEU A 63 9.52 -4.33 -9.87
N GLN A 64 9.33 -5.30 -10.77
CA GLN A 64 9.88 -6.65 -10.61
C GLN A 64 11.40 -6.64 -10.62
N SER A 65 12.03 -5.84 -11.47
CA SER A 65 13.48 -5.70 -11.53
C SER A 65 14.08 -5.12 -10.25
N VAL A 66 13.45 -4.07 -9.71
CA VAL A 66 13.83 -3.45 -8.44
C VAL A 66 13.64 -4.45 -7.29
N TYR A 67 12.51 -5.17 -7.25
CA TYR A 67 12.29 -6.21 -6.26
C TYR A 67 13.37 -7.28 -6.31
N ALA A 68 13.67 -7.84 -7.48
CA ALA A 68 14.69 -8.86 -7.63
C ALA A 68 16.08 -8.39 -7.18
N LYS A 69 16.43 -7.12 -7.43
CA LYS A 69 17.73 -6.55 -7.07
C LYS A 69 17.91 -6.30 -5.57
N TYR A 70 16.82 -5.97 -4.85
CA TYR A 70 16.91 -5.50 -3.48
C TYR A 70 16.17 -6.37 -2.45
N ALA A 71 15.45 -7.42 -2.84
CA ALA A 71 14.71 -8.28 -1.92
C ALA A 71 15.61 -8.90 -0.85
N ASP A 72 16.76 -9.45 -1.24
CA ASP A 72 17.74 -10.04 -0.32
C ASP A 72 18.38 -8.99 0.62
N LYS A 73 18.29 -7.70 0.26
CA LYS A 73 18.78 -6.57 1.07
C LYS A 73 17.71 -6.03 2.02
N GLY A 74 16.48 -6.56 1.94
CA GLY A 74 15.40 -6.19 2.85
C GLY A 74 14.31 -5.29 2.26
N LEU A 75 14.28 -5.08 0.92
CA LEU A 75 13.17 -4.42 0.26
C LEU A 75 12.01 -5.40 0.02
N VAL A 76 10.79 -4.95 0.27
CA VAL A 76 9.56 -5.63 -0.14
C VAL A 76 8.76 -4.68 -1.02
N VAL A 77 8.47 -5.08 -2.27
CA VAL A 77 7.49 -4.39 -3.12
C VAL A 77 6.12 -4.98 -2.83
N MET A 78 5.09 -4.14 -2.70
CA MET A 78 3.72 -4.53 -2.38
C MET A 78 2.76 -3.92 -3.40
N GLY A 79 2.16 -4.76 -4.25
CA GLY A 79 1.19 -4.32 -5.26
C GLY A 79 -0.24 -4.41 -4.74
N PHE A 80 -0.96 -3.29 -4.73
CA PHE A 80 -2.37 -3.19 -4.37
C PHE A 80 -3.20 -2.83 -5.60
N PRO A 81 -3.91 -3.78 -6.21
CA PRO A 81 -4.81 -3.49 -7.31
C PRO A 81 -5.91 -2.51 -6.91
N ALA A 82 -6.21 -1.53 -7.77
CA ALA A 82 -7.23 -0.51 -7.51
C ALA A 82 -7.99 -0.12 -8.76
N ASN A 83 -9.33 -0.15 -8.70
CA ASN A 83 -10.20 0.18 -9.84
C ASN A 83 -10.68 1.64 -9.85
N ASN A 84 -10.10 2.50 -9.00
CA ASN A 84 -10.56 3.89 -8.81
C ASN A 84 -10.25 4.82 -10.00
N PHE A 85 -9.35 4.44 -10.92
CA PHE A 85 -8.89 5.29 -12.00
C PHE A 85 -9.30 4.72 -13.35
N GLY A 86 -10.36 5.27 -13.90
CA GLY A 86 -10.89 4.90 -15.22
C GLY A 86 -11.40 3.47 -15.33
N GLY A 87 -11.65 2.76 -14.23
CA GLY A 87 -12.10 1.36 -14.27
C GLY A 87 -11.01 0.41 -14.82
N GLN A 88 -9.74 0.76 -14.67
CA GLN A 88 -8.61 0.05 -15.30
C GLN A 88 -8.14 -1.20 -14.56
N GLU A 89 -8.85 -1.61 -13.51
CA GLU A 89 -8.62 -2.89 -12.80
C GLU A 89 -9.95 -3.65 -12.58
N PRO A 90 -10.66 -4.04 -13.65
CA PRO A 90 -11.98 -4.66 -13.52
C PRO A 90 -11.96 -6.11 -13.05
N GLY A 91 -10.83 -6.81 -13.24
CA GLY A 91 -10.68 -8.25 -12.96
C GLY A 91 -10.89 -8.61 -11.49
N SER A 92 -11.16 -9.88 -11.22
CA SER A 92 -11.09 -10.49 -9.89
C SER A 92 -9.65 -10.61 -9.41
N ASP A 93 -9.43 -10.84 -8.12
CA ASP A 93 -8.09 -11.04 -7.56
C ASP A 93 -7.34 -12.20 -8.25
N SER A 94 -8.04 -13.28 -8.62
CA SER A 94 -7.45 -14.42 -9.34
C SER A 94 -7.02 -14.07 -10.76
N GLU A 95 -7.84 -13.30 -11.50
CA GLU A 95 -7.51 -12.84 -12.86
C GLU A 95 -6.33 -11.85 -12.83
N ILE A 96 -6.28 -10.99 -11.82
CA ILE A 96 -5.16 -10.05 -11.62
C ILE A 96 -3.87 -10.82 -11.31
N ALA A 97 -3.92 -11.82 -10.42
CA ALA A 97 -2.77 -12.65 -10.09
C ALA A 97 -2.21 -13.38 -11.31
N GLU A 98 -3.09 -13.96 -12.13
CA GLU A 98 -2.73 -14.62 -13.38
C GLU A 98 -2.11 -13.64 -14.38
N PHE A 99 -2.75 -12.46 -14.57
CA PHE A 99 -2.23 -11.40 -15.43
C PHE A 99 -0.81 -10.96 -15.05
N CYS A 100 -0.60 -10.67 -13.77
CA CYS A 100 0.70 -10.20 -13.26
C CYS A 100 1.80 -11.26 -13.45
N THR A 101 1.48 -12.52 -13.16
CA THR A 101 2.44 -13.63 -13.28
C THR A 101 2.76 -13.93 -14.75
N SER A 102 1.73 -14.03 -15.60
CA SER A 102 1.89 -14.47 -16.99
C SER A 102 2.51 -13.39 -17.88
N ASN A 103 2.20 -12.10 -17.65
CA ASN A 103 2.67 -11.04 -18.51
C ASN A 103 3.94 -10.34 -18.02
N TYR A 104 4.18 -10.32 -16.69
CA TYR A 104 5.27 -9.54 -16.07
C TYR A 104 6.14 -10.37 -15.13
N SER A 105 5.87 -11.68 -14.99
CA SER A 105 6.61 -12.57 -14.08
C SER A 105 6.70 -12.01 -12.65
N VAL A 106 5.65 -11.31 -12.18
CA VAL A 106 5.61 -10.69 -10.87
C VAL A 106 5.79 -11.74 -9.78
N ALA A 107 6.83 -11.57 -8.98
CA ALA A 107 7.16 -12.43 -7.85
C ALA A 107 7.08 -11.68 -6.49
N PHE A 108 6.90 -10.36 -6.51
CA PHE A 108 6.67 -9.60 -5.28
C PHE A 108 5.24 -9.79 -4.76
N PRO A 109 5.00 -9.58 -3.44
CA PRO A 109 3.68 -9.68 -2.83
C PRO A 109 2.61 -8.85 -3.52
N MET A 110 1.54 -9.51 -3.95
CA MET A 110 0.32 -8.89 -4.45
C MET A 110 -0.80 -9.02 -3.40
N PHE A 111 -1.62 -8.00 -3.29
CA PHE A 111 -2.72 -7.92 -2.33
C PHE A 111 -4.08 -7.90 -3.03
N SER A 112 -5.16 -8.17 -2.28
CA SER A 112 -6.52 -8.08 -2.79
C SER A 112 -6.84 -6.67 -3.26
N LYS A 113 -7.68 -6.55 -4.28
CA LYS A 113 -8.13 -5.27 -4.81
C LYS A 113 -8.80 -4.42 -3.72
N VAL A 114 -8.40 -3.17 -3.62
CA VAL A 114 -8.88 -2.21 -2.63
C VAL A 114 -9.28 -0.88 -3.27
N SER A 115 -10.10 -0.10 -2.57
CA SER A 115 -10.29 1.30 -2.91
C SER A 115 -9.14 2.13 -2.34
N VAL A 116 -8.55 2.99 -3.17
CA VAL A 116 -7.46 3.89 -2.77
C VAL A 116 -7.86 5.38 -2.82
N LYS A 117 -9.12 5.67 -3.16
CA LYS A 117 -9.67 7.02 -3.28
C LYS A 117 -11.17 7.01 -3.01
N GLY A 118 -11.71 8.12 -2.47
CA GLY A 118 -13.12 8.26 -2.14
C GLY A 118 -13.44 7.87 -0.71
N ASP A 119 -14.75 7.78 -0.41
CA ASP A 119 -15.25 7.57 0.96
C ASP A 119 -14.97 6.16 1.49
N ASP A 120 -14.78 5.19 0.58
CA ASP A 120 -14.46 3.80 0.87
C ASP A 120 -12.95 3.49 0.82
N LYS A 121 -12.11 4.54 0.79
CA LYS A 121 -10.64 4.40 0.80
C LYS A 121 -10.18 3.49 1.94
N ALA A 122 -9.40 2.46 1.60
CA ALA A 122 -8.86 1.53 2.56
C ALA A 122 -8.00 2.24 3.63
N PRO A 123 -8.08 1.82 4.92
CA PRO A 123 -7.39 2.50 6.02
C PRO A 123 -5.89 2.69 5.81
N LEU A 124 -5.18 1.71 5.24
CA LEU A 124 -3.77 1.83 4.88
C LEU A 124 -3.53 3.01 3.93
N PHE A 125 -4.37 3.19 2.91
CA PHE A 125 -4.23 4.30 1.95
C PHE A 125 -4.69 5.63 2.53
N THR A 126 -5.61 5.62 3.50
CA THR A 126 -5.93 6.82 4.29
C THR A 126 -4.69 7.31 5.04
N TYR A 127 -3.99 6.41 5.73
CA TYR A 127 -2.72 6.72 6.39
C TYR A 127 -1.66 7.22 5.39
N LEU A 128 -1.36 6.46 4.33
CA LEU A 128 -0.32 6.80 3.36
C LEU A 128 -0.55 8.13 2.65
N THR A 129 -1.81 8.52 2.42
CA THR A 129 -2.14 9.79 1.77
C THR A 129 -2.18 10.99 2.71
N SER A 130 -2.25 10.77 4.03
CA SER A 130 -2.23 11.82 5.06
C SER A 130 -0.88 11.96 5.77
N ALA A 131 -0.03 10.92 5.75
CA ALA A 131 1.26 10.93 6.41
C ALA A 131 2.19 12.02 5.85
N GLU A 132 2.89 12.70 6.76
CA GLU A 132 3.89 13.70 6.38
C GLU A 132 5.03 13.06 5.59
N ASN A 133 5.40 13.71 4.51
CA ASN A 133 6.52 13.32 3.65
C ASN A 133 6.97 14.55 2.83
N PRO A 134 8.20 14.57 2.27
CA PRO A 134 8.73 15.74 1.57
C PRO A 134 8.11 15.97 0.18
N ASP A 135 7.34 15.03 -0.36
CA ASP A 135 6.88 15.08 -1.75
C ASP A 135 5.45 15.62 -1.88
N LYS A 136 4.45 14.92 -1.29
CA LYS A 136 3.05 15.28 -1.46
C LYS A 136 2.16 14.59 -0.42
N GLN A 137 1.22 15.33 0.16
CA GLN A 137 0.05 14.79 0.87
C GLN A 137 -1.21 14.87 -0.01
N GLY A 138 -2.28 14.19 0.42
CA GLY A 138 -3.58 14.18 -0.23
C GLY A 138 -3.78 13.01 -1.18
N ASP A 139 -4.90 13.03 -1.90
CA ASP A 139 -5.35 11.91 -2.71
C ASP A 139 -4.34 11.43 -3.76
N ILE A 140 -4.42 10.14 -4.05
CA ILE A 140 -3.71 9.51 -5.17
C ILE A 140 -4.27 10.10 -6.48
N GLY A 141 -3.37 10.53 -7.35
CA GLY A 141 -3.74 11.16 -8.62
C GLY A 141 -4.05 10.17 -9.73
N TRP A 142 -3.35 9.02 -9.76
CA TRP A 142 -3.51 8.00 -10.79
C TRP A 142 -2.97 6.64 -10.34
N ASN A 143 -3.10 5.60 -11.18
CA ASN A 143 -2.46 4.30 -10.96
C ASN A 143 -0.93 4.42 -10.88
N PHE A 144 -0.28 3.49 -10.23
CA PHE A 144 1.18 3.39 -10.08
C PHE A 144 1.82 4.58 -9.34
N GLU A 145 1.14 5.21 -8.37
CA GLU A 145 1.84 6.00 -7.35
C GLU A 145 2.56 5.05 -6.37
N LYS A 146 3.75 5.43 -5.95
CA LYS A 146 4.63 4.62 -5.10
C LYS A 146 4.83 5.33 -3.77
N PHE A 147 4.71 4.57 -2.69
CA PHE A 147 4.92 5.01 -1.32
C PHE A 147 6.09 4.22 -0.74
N LEU A 148 7.21 4.89 -0.51
CA LEU A 148 8.39 4.28 0.12
C LEU A 148 8.29 4.45 1.62
N VAL A 149 8.36 3.33 2.34
CA VAL A 149 8.19 3.24 3.79
C VAL A 149 9.49 2.72 4.39
N GLY A 150 9.95 3.35 5.46
CA GLY A 150 11.15 2.97 6.18
C GLY A 150 10.98 1.72 7.04
N LYS A 151 12.08 1.23 7.60
CA LYS A 151 12.11 0.04 8.47
C LYS A 151 11.27 0.19 9.74
N ASP A 152 11.01 1.43 10.16
CA ASP A 152 10.15 1.80 11.29
C ASP A 152 8.66 1.86 10.93
N GLY A 153 8.31 1.65 9.66
CA GLY A 153 6.94 1.68 9.16
C GLY A 153 6.42 3.08 8.83
N LYS A 154 7.25 4.11 8.86
CA LYS A 154 6.85 5.47 8.49
C LYS A 154 7.06 5.73 7.01
N LEU A 155 6.13 6.50 6.41
CA LEU A 155 6.28 6.97 5.04
C LEU A 155 7.46 7.96 4.96
N ILE A 156 8.41 7.72 4.03
CA ILE A 156 9.60 8.56 3.84
C ILE A 156 9.60 9.27 2.48
N ARG A 157 8.99 8.70 1.44
CA ARG A 157 8.87 9.31 0.10
C ARG A 157 7.59 8.87 -0.59
N ARG A 158 7.09 9.72 -1.49
CA ARG A 158 5.96 9.42 -2.36
C ARG A 158 6.27 9.85 -3.79
N PHE A 159 6.18 8.91 -4.74
CA PHE A 159 6.48 9.16 -6.14
C PHE A 159 5.20 9.06 -6.99
N VAL A 160 4.99 10.04 -7.85
CA VAL A 160 3.83 10.07 -8.75
C VAL A 160 3.96 9.01 -9.86
N THR A 161 2.85 8.75 -10.57
CA THR A 161 2.78 7.76 -11.66
C THR A 161 3.90 7.86 -12.68
N ARG A 162 4.27 9.08 -13.12
CA ARG A 162 5.29 9.30 -14.15
C ARG A 162 6.71 8.94 -13.75
N THR A 163 7.02 8.98 -12.45
CA THR A 163 8.32 8.57 -11.93
C THR A 163 8.42 7.04 -12.03
N GLN A 164 9.40 6.54 -12.79
CA GLN A 164 9.56 5.10 -12.98
C GLN A 164 10.14 4.46 -11.71
N PRO A 165 9.81 3.19 -11.43
CA PRO A 165 10.36 2.48 -10.26
C PRO A 165 11.89 2.39 -10.22
N ASP A 166 12.54 2.42 -11.39
CA ASP A 166 13.99 2.34 -11.58
C ASP A 166 14.65 3.69 -11.86
N ASP A 167 13.91 4.79 -11.78
CA ASP A 167 14.50 6.14 -11.85
C ASP A 167 15.53 6.33 -10.74
N ALA A 168 16.59 7.07 -11.05
CA ALA A 168 17.72 7.28 -10.14
C ALA A 168 17.30 7.83 -8.76
N GLU A 169 16.28 8.70 -8.71
CA GLU A 169 15.77 9.24 -7.45
C GLU A 169 15.07 8.17 -6.58
N VAL A 170 14.34 7.22 -7.20
CA VAL A 170 13.67 6.12 -6.50
C VAL A 170 14.72 5.14 -5.95
N ILE A 171 15.67 4.77 -6.80
CA ILE A 171 16.76 3.87 -6.41
C ILE A 171 17.59 4.47 -5.27
N ALA A 172 17.98 5.74 -5.36
CA ALA A 172 18.73 6.41 -4.29
C ALA A 172 17.96 6.47 -2.97
N ALA A 173 16.63 6.69 -3.02
CA ALA A 173 15.78 6.68 -1.84
C ALA A 173 15.68 5.28 -1.21
N ILE A 174 15.53 4.23 -2.04
CA ILE A 174 15.51 2.83 -1.58
C ILE A 174 16.84 2.47 -0.94
N GLU A 175 17.97 2.74 -1.60
CA GLU A 175 19.29 2.42 -1.09
C GLU A 175 19.60 3.13 0.23
N LYS A 176 19.20 4.40 0.35
CA LYS A 176 19.30 5.16 1.60
C LYS A 176 18.48 4.50 2.72
N ALA A 177 17.21 4.18 2.48
CA ALA A 177 16.32 3.54 3.45
C ALA A 177 16.83 2.15 3.89
N LEU A 178 17.45 1.39 2.99
CA LEU A 178 18.04 0.09 3.30
C LEU A 178 19.29 0.21 4.18
N ALA A 179 20.03 1.34 4.11
CA ALA A 179 21.24 1.59 4.88
C ALA A 179 20.96 2.10 6.31
N GLU A 180 19.79 2.68 6.57
CA GLU A 180 19.32 3.12 7.89
C GLU A 180 18.91 1.91 8.76
#